data_cc7fb57fa9b114540ad0c4fcf1169a88
#
_entry.id   cc7fb57fa9b114540ad0c4fcf1169a88
#
_cell.length_a   1.000
_cell.length_b   1.000
_cell.length_c   1.000
_cell.angle_alpha   90.00
_cell.angle_beta   90.00
_cell.angle_gamma   90.00
#
_symmetry.space_group_name_H-M   'P 1'
#
loop_
_entity.id
_entity.type
_entity.pdbx_description
1 polymer ?
#
loop_
_entity_poly.entity_id
_entity_poly.type
_entity_poly.pdbx_seq_one_letter_code
_entity_poly.pdbx_strand_id
1 'polypeptide(L)'
;MKPHRISSLNGTLLTALFALSAYHIASFSIFKHLSFSPMIVGILLGMVYANTLRNRLPAAWTPGIIFCSKTLLRIGISFYGFRLTIQNVIAIGTPGIVVDLIIVCSVIGLGLLVGKWLNLDRDTTILCASGSAICGAAAVLGTEPVLNAKPYKTAIAVSTVVLFGTASMFIYPTLYRTGVLCALDRQQMAIFTGSTLHEVAHVVGAGNAMNDTILAGSAAIVKMIRIILLAPFLILLSFLVSKKNNPDGSIDTHSSKRTFIPWFVIGFLAAIIINSIVPFPNAVVKGIERADAFALTMAMTAIGIESNFRKFKQAGAKPFILAAILFVWLIGVGYLLARYLVPALR
;
A
#
# COMPACT_ATOMS: atom_id res chain seq x y z
N MET A 1 -27.30 16.79 -22.63
CA MET A 1 -26.10 16.07 -22.09
C MET A 1 -25.80 14.88 -22.96
N LYS A 2 -24.55 14.73 -23.47
CA LYS A 2 -24.20 13.64 -24.39
C LYS A 2 -24.34 12.27 -23.68
N PRO A 3 -24.94 11.22 -24.29
CA PRO A 3 -25.20 9.92 -23.67
C PRO A 3 -23.93 9.25 -23.05
N HIS A 4 -22.76 9.56 -23.57
CA HIS A 4 -21.48 9.09 -23.03
C HIS A 4 -21.15 9.59 -21.62
N ARG A 5 -21.61 10.76 -21.20
CA ARG A 5 -21.33 11.30 -19.84
C ARG A 5 -22.22 10.66 -18.78
N ILE A 6 -23.48 10.39 -19.10
CA ILE A 6 -24.43 9.74 -18.16
C ILE A 6 -23.98 8.30 -17.90
N SER A 7 -23.53 7.62 -18.92
CA SER A 7 -23.06 6.25 -18.88
C SER A 7 -21.76 6.07 -18.05
N SER A 8 -20.81 6.99 -18.17
CA SER A 8 -19.60 7.03 -17.35
C SER A 8 -19.94 7.31 -15.87
N LEU A 9 -20.92 8.18 -15.61
CA LEU A 9 -21.39 8.47 -14.26
C LEU A 9 -21.94 7.22 -13.56
N ASN A 10 -22.69 6.37 -14.29
CA ASN A 10 -23.25 5.14 -13.73
C ASN A 10 -22.15 4.16 -13.28
N GLY A 11 -21.03 4.04 -14.03
CA GLY A 11 -19.89 3.24 -13.62
C GLY A 11 -19.20 3.78 -12.35
N THR A 12 -19.07 5.10 -12.24
CA THR A 12 -18.55 5.75 -11.04
C THR A 12 -19.49 5.58 -9.83
N LEU A 13 -20.81 5.71 -10.05
CA LEU A 13 -21.81 5.46 -9.00
C LEU A 13 -21.82 4.01 -8.54
N LEU A 14 -21.63 3.06 -9.45
CA LEU A 14 -21.50 1.65 -9.08
C LEU A 14 -20.30 1.44 -8.15
N THR A 15 -19.13 1.96 -8.47
CA THR A 15 -17.95 1.86 -7.60
C THR A 15 -18.15 2.57 -6.26
N ALA A 16 -18.87 3.70 -6.24
CA ALA A 16 -19.22 4.40 -5.00
C ALA A 16 -20.16 3.58 -4.12
N LEU A 17 -21.18 2.93 -4.70
CA LEU A 17 -22.10 2.06 -3.98
C LEU A 17 -21.36 0.87 -3.36
N PHE A 18 -20.48 0.22 -4.10
CA PHE A 18 -19.66 -0.87 -3.57
C PHE A 18 -18.68 -0.38 -2.48
N ALA A 19 -18.13 0.83 -2.62
CA ALA A 19 -17.29 1.43 -1.59
C ALA A 19 -18.07 1.68 -0.30
N LEU A 20 -19.29 2.21 -0.38
CA LEU A 20 -20.19 2.35 0.78
C LEU A 20 -20.47 1.00 1.43
N SER A 21 -20.78 -0.03 0.63
CA SER A 21 -20.98 -1.39 1.11
C SER A 21 -19.73 -1.93 1.80
N ALA A 22 -18.53 -1.63 1.25
CA ALA A 22 -17.26 -2.04 1.83
C ALA A 22 -17.02 -1.38 3.20
N TYR A 23 -17.38 -0.10 3.38
CA TYR A 23 -17.33 0.58 4.68
C TYR A 23 -18.26 -0.07 5.68
N HIS A 24 -19.50 -0.39 5.26
CA HIS A 24 -20.46 -1.05 6.14
C HIS A 24 -19.98 -2.44 6.55
N ILE A 25 -19.52 -3.26 5.61
CA ILE A 25 -19.00 -4.61 5.88
C ILE A 25 -17.76 -4.54 6.79
N ALA A 26 -16.81 -3.64 6.52
CA ALA A 26 -15.62 -3.45 7.34
C ALA A 26 -15.96 -2.99 8.79
N SER A 27 -17.16 -2.47 9.03
CA SER A 27 -17.62 -2.08 10.36
C SER A 27 -18.06 -3.25 11.25
N PHE A 28 -18.34 -4.44 10.70
CA PHE A 28 -18.67 -5.62 11.48
C PHE A 28 -17.51 -6.11 12.35
N SER A 29 -17.81 -6.63 13.53
CA SER A 29 -16.81 -7.08 14.52
C SER A 29 -15.75 -8.01 13.95
N ILE A 30 -16.11 -8.99 13.13
CA ILE A 30 -15.18 -9.94 12.51
C ILE A 30 -14.12 -9.20 11.67
N PHE A 31 -14.54 -8.28 10.79
CA PHE A 31 -13.62 -7.53 9.93
C PHE A 31 -12.76 -6.53 10.72
N LYS A 32 -13.31 -5.94 11.79
CA LYS A 32 -12.56 -5.10 12.73
C LYS A 32 -11.48 -5.90 13.46
N HIS A 33 -11.81 -7.09 13.97
CA HIS A 33 -10.83 -7.97 14.64
C HIS A 33 -9.71 -8.41 13.69
N LEU A 34 -10.01 -8.62 12.42
CA LEU A 34 -9.03 -8.95 11.38
C LEU A 34 -8.31 -7.70 10.81
N SER A 35 -8.63 -6.50 11.30
CA SER A 35 -8.10 -5.20 10.82
C SER A 35 -8.25 -5.03 9.29
N PHE A 36 -9.32 -5.56 8.71
CA PHE A 36 -9.61 -5.37 7.30
C PHE A 36 -10.05 -3.93 7.05
N SER A 37 -9.26 -3.20 6.27
CA SER A 37 -9.62 -1.86 5.86
C SER A 37 -10.77 -1.90 4.83
N PRO A 38 -11.60 -0.83 4.72
CA PRO A 38 -12.61 -0.73 3.66
C PRO A 38 -12.03 -0.92 2.25
N MET A 39 -10.79 -0.52 2.00
CA MET A 39 -10.10 -0.71 0.72
C MET A 39 -9.93 -2.19 0.36
N ILE A 40 -9.57 -3.02 1.34
CA ILE A 40 -9.45 -4.48 1.18
C ILE A 40 -10.80 -5.11 0.88
N VAL A 41 -11.82 -4.74 1.65
CA VAL A 41 -13.19 -5.23 1.41
C VAL A 41 -13.69 -4.79 0.03
N GLY A 42 -13.39 -3.55 -0.37
CA GLY A 42 -13.76 -3.00 -1.67
C GLY A 42 -13.18 -3.80 -2.84
N ILE A 43 -11.87 -4.12 -2.84
CA ILE A 43 -11.28 -4.92 -3.92
C ILE A 43 -11.88 -6.34 -3.98
N LEU A 44 -12.12 -6.96 -2.82
CA LEU A 44 -12.74 -8.29 -2.76
C LEU A 44 -14.16 -8.28 -3.31
N LEU A 45 -14.99 -7.30 -2.92
CA LEU A 45 -16.33 -7.12 -3.47
C LEU A 45 -16.31 -6.92 -4.98
N GLY A 46 -15.39 -6.06 -5.46
CA GLY A 46 -15.19 -5.84 -6.88
C GLY A 46 -14.81 -7.11 -7.63
N MET A 47 -13.90 -7.93 -7.08
CA MET A 47 -13.50 -9.22 -7.65
C MET A 47 -14.66 -10.23 -7.67
N VAL A 48 -15.44 -10.32 -6.60
CA VAL A 48 -16.63 -11.20 -6.54
C VAL A 48 -17.62 -10.77 -7.63
N TYR A 49 -17.93 -9.48 -7.70
CA TYR A 49 -18.83 -8.95 -8.72
C TYR A 49 -18.34 -9.25 -10.15
N ALA A 50 -17.07 -9.00 -10.42
CA ALA A 50 -16.48 -9.25 -11.74
C ALA A 50 -16.55 -10.71 -12.18
N ASN A 51 -16.50 -11.65 -11.26
CA ASN A 51 -16.46 -13.06 -11.59
C ASN A 51 -17.83 -13.76 -11.51
N THR A 52 -18.83 -13.10 -10.89
CA THR A 52 -20.22 -13.62 -10.82
C THR A 52 -21.15 -12.92 -11.80
N LEU A 53 -21.06 -11.59 -11.92
CA LEU A 53 -22.04 -10.76 -12.63
C LEU A 53 -21.45 -9.99 -13.83
N ARG A 54 -20.20 -10.24 -14.21
CA ARG A 54 -19.50 -9.49 -15.28
C ARG A 54 -20.27 -9.42 -16.58
N ASN A 55 -20.95 -10.51 -16.97
CA ASN A 55 -21.73 -10.58 -18.21
C ASN A 55 -22.97 -9.67 -18.20
N ARG A 56 -23.34 -9.14 -17.03
CA ARG A 56 -24.47 -8.21 -16.86
C ARG A 56 -24.02 -6.75 -16.79
N LEU A 57 -22.70 -6.47 -16.80
CA LEU A 57 -22.17 -5.11 -16.76
C LEU A 57 -22.34 -4.45 -18.13
N PRO A 58 -23.11 -3.35 -18.26
CA PRO A 58 -23.20 -2.62 -19.52
C PRO A 58 -21.81 -2.08 -19.91
N ALA A 59 -21.39 -2.33 -21.14
CA ALA A 59 -20.12 -1.84 -21.68
C ALA A 59 -19.99 -0.30 -21.54
N ALA A 60 -21.12 0.38 -21.55
CA ALA A 60 -21.24 1.82 -21.36
C ALA A 60 -20.80 2.33 -19.98
N TRP A 61 -20.72 1.50 -18.92
CA TRP A 61 -20.27 1.86 -17.56
C TRP A 61 -18.76 1.71 -17.40
N THR A 62 -18.11 0.97 -18.28
CA THR A 62 -16.66 0.71 -18.23
C THR A 62 -15.81 1.98 -18.12
N PRO A 63 -16.08 3.09 -18.83
CA PRO A 63 -15.29 4.31 -18.71
C PRO A 63 -15.30 4.92 -17.31
N GLY A 64 -16.42 4.81 -16.57
CA GLY A 64 -16.51 5.29 -15.19
C GLY A 64 -15.69 4.42 -14.22
N ILE A 65 -15.67 3.11 -14.42
CA ILE A 65 -14.85 2.18 -13.64
C ILE A 65 -13.36 2.46 -13.89
N ILE A 66 -12.96 2.64 -15.17
CA ILE A 66 -11.57 2.99 -15.54
C ILE A 66 -11.18 4.36 -14.96
N PHE A 67 -12.09 5.33 -14.91
CA PHE A 67 -11.83 6.60 -14.25
C PHE A 67 -11.50 6.39 -12.77
N CYS A 68 -12.24 5.55 -12.07
CA CYS A 68 -11.99 5.25 -10.66
C CYS A 68 -10.67 4.51 -10.45
N SER A 69 -10.37 3.48 -11.28
CA SER A 69 -9.17 2.67 -11.13
C SER A 69 -7.87 3.41 -11.53
N LYS A 70 -7.96 4.47 -12.34
CA LYS A 70 -6.77 5.19 -12.82
C LYS A 70 -6.68 6.63 -12.31
N THR A 71 -7.70 7.44 -12.55
CA THR A 71 -7.64 8.89 -12.25
C THR A 71 -7.92 9.16 -10.78
N LEU A 72 -9.03 8.62 -10.27
CA LEU A 72 -9.40 8.78 -8.86
C LEU A 72 -8.35 8.16 -7.93
N LEU A 73 -7.76 7.02 -8.32
CA LEU A 73 -6.62 6.41 -7.63
C LEU A 73 -5.46 7.38 -7.44
N ARG A 74 -5.01 8.04 -8.53
CA ARG A 74 -3.88 8.96 -8.49
C ARG A 74 -4.19 10.21 -7.64
N ILE A 75 -5.41 10.71 -7.73
CA ILE A 75 -5.90 11.81 -6.87
C ILE A 75 -5.86 11.38 -5.41
N GLY A 76 -6.40 10.21 -5.06
CA GLY A 76 -6.36 9.66 -3.70
C GLY A 76 -4.93 9.52 -3.19
N ILE A 77 -4.00 8.97 -3.97
CA ILE A 77 -2.59 8.88 -3.57
C ILE A 77 -2.00 10.28 -3.27
N SER A 78 -2.35 11.31 -4.04
CA SER A 78 -1.89 12.68 -3.77
C SER A 78 -2.42 13.20 -2.43
N PHE A 79 -3.70 13.00 -2.14
CA PHE A 79 -4.31 13.44 -0.87
C PHE A 79 -3.91 12.58 0.33
N TYR A 80 -3.43 11.36 0.10
CA TYR A 80 -2.92 10.49 1.17
C TYR A 80 -1.78 11.15 1.97
N GLY A 81 -1.05 12.11 1.37
CA GLY A 81 -0.02 12.90 2.03
C GLY A 81 -0.51 13.73 3.22
N PHE A 82 -1.80 14.10 3.29
CA PHE A 82 -2.36 14.82 4.43
C PHE A 82 -2.41 14.01 5.74
N ARG A 83 -2.12 12.70 5.70
CA ARG A 83 -1.96 11.86 6.91
C ARG A 83 -0.64 12.05 7.62
N LEU A 84 0.27 12.82 7.03
CA LEU A 84 1.66 12.93 7.42
C LEU A 84 2.05 14.39 7.62
N THR A 85 2.97 14.61 8.57
CA THR A 85 3.66 15.90 8.76
C THR A 85 5.15 15.67 8.93
N ILE A 86 5.96 16.68 8.60
CA ILE A 86 7.42 16.65 8.81
C ILE A 86 7.74 16.51 10.29
N GLN A 87 6.91 17.09 11.17
CA GLN A 87 7.06 16.98 12.62
C GLN A 87 6.98 15.52 13.10
N ASN A 88 6.10 14.71 12.49
CA ASN A 88 6.01 13.27 12.80
C ASN A 88 7.31 12.53 12.48
N VAL A 89 7.99 12.94 11.41
CA VAL A 89 9.30 12.36 11.01
C VAL A 89 10.37 12.70 12.03
N ILE A 90 10.43 13.96 12.45
CA ILE A 90 11.43 14.44 13.41
C ILE A 90 11.24 13.77 14.78
N ALA A 91 10.00 13.52 15.19
CA ALA A 91 9.67 12.93 16.50
C ALA A 91 10.22 11.51 16.72
N ILE A 92 10.49 10.75 15.66
CA ILE A 92 11.00 9.36 15.78
C ILE A 92 12.52 9.31 15.88
N GLY A 93 13.18 10.34 15.37
CA GLY A 93 14.63 10.42 15.34
C GLY A 93 15.32 9.49 14.34
N THR A 94 16.64 9.55 14.35
CA THR A 94 17.52 8.85 13.41
C THR A 94 17.35 7.32 13.40
N PRO A 95 17.18 6.62 14.56
CA PRO A 95 17.14 5.16 14.55
C PRO A 95 15.98 4.58 13.73
N GLY A 96 14.77 5.17 13.84
CA GLY A 96 13.61 4.70 13.09
C GLY A 96 13.76 4.90 11.58
N ILE A 97 14.29 6.06 11.17
CA ILE A 97 14.51 6.39 9.75
C ILE A 97 15.52 5.43 9.11
N VAL A 98 16.65 5.18 9.80
CA VAL A 98 17.71 4.29 9.29
C VAL A 98 17.22 2.85 9.18
N VAL A 99 16.50 2.36 10.21
CA VAL A 99 15.91 1.02 10.17
C VAL A 99 14.93 0.89 9.01
N ASP A 100 14.02 1.85 8.82
CA ASP A 100 13.06 1.83 7.72
C ASP A 100 13.74 1.84 6.35
N LEU A 101 14.80 2.65 6.18
CA LEU A 101 15.54 2.69 4.92
C LEU A 101 16.20 1.34 4.60
N ILE A 102 16.86 0.72 5.59
CA ILE A 102 17.48 -0.60 5.42
C ILE A 102 16.44 -1.66 5.10
N ILE A 103 15.31 -1.66 5.83
CA ILE A 103 14.20 -2.60 5.59
C ILE A 103 13.66 -2.43 4.16
N VAL A 104 13.36 -1.21 3.73
CA VAL A 104 12.81 -0.97 2.39
C VAL A 104 13.79 -1.44 1.31
N CYS A 105 15.06 -1.04 1.41
CA CYS A 105 16.08 -1.44 0.42
C CYS A 105 16.30 -2.95 0.40
N SER A 106 16.41 -3.59 1.58
CA SER A 106 16.65 -5.03 1.67
C SER A 106 15.47 -5.86 1.17
N VAL A 107 14.23 -5.47 1.50
CA VAL A 107 13.02 -6.17 1.06
C VAL A 107 12.80 -6.03 -0.45
N ILE A 108 13.04 -4.85 -1.01
CA ILE A 108 12.96 -4.64 -2.47
C ILE A 108 14.06 -5.46 -3.17
N GLY A 109 15.30 -5.39 -2.69
CA GLY A 109 16.43 -6.16 -3.26
C GLY A 109 16.17 -7.66 -3.22
N LEU A 110 15.79 -8.18 -2.05
CA LEU A 110 15.45 -9.60 -1.90
C LEU A 110 14.25 -9.98 -2.75
N GLY A 111 13.22 -9.14 -2.80
CA GLY A 111 12.03 -9.36 -3.61
C GLY A 111 12.33 -9.52 -5.09
N LEU A 112 13.22 -8.68 -5.64
CA LEU A 112 13.67 -8.79 -7.03
C LEU A 112 14.49 -10.06 -7.28
N LEU A 113 15.37 -10.46 -6.35
CA LEU A 113 16.16 -11.69 -6.44
C LEU A 113 15.27 -12.94 -6.39
N VAL A 114 14.41 -13.03 -5.38
CA VAL A 114 13.51 -14.18 -5.20
C VAL A 114 12.47 -14.24 -6.33
N GLY A 115 11.93 -13.10 -6.77
CA GLY A 115 11.01 -13.04 -7.90
C GLY A 115 11.62 -13.58 -9.18
N LYS A 116 12.89 -13.26 -9.45
CA LYS A 116 13.66 -13.83 -10.56
C LYS A 116 13.86 -15.34 -10.39
N TRP A 117 14.21 -15.79 -9.19
CA TRP A 117 14.39 -17.23 -8.87
C TRP A 117 13.09 -18.03 -9.05
N LEU A 118 11.93 -17.46 -8.66
CA LEU A 118 10.62 -18.08 -8.83
C LEU A 118 10.08 -17.96 -10.27
N ASN A 119 10.81 -17.31 -11.18
CA ASN A 119 10.35 -17.00 -12.54
C ASN A 119 8.99 -16.27 -12.54
N LEU A 120 8.84 -15.29 -11.65
CA LEU A 120 7.71 -14.38 -11.63
C LEU A 120 7.90 -13.26 -12.66
N ASP A 121 6.80 -12.78 -13.22
CA ASP A 121 6.86 -11.61 -14.07
C ASP A 121 7.28 -10.36 -13.26
N ARG A 122 7.94 -9.42 -13.94
CA ARG A 122 8.54 -8.24 -13.34
C ARG A 122 7.54 -7.37 -12.57
N ASP A 123 6.37 -7.13 -13.16
CA ASP A 123 5.38 -6.24 -12.55
C ASP A 123 4.84 -6.84 -11.25
N THR A 124 4.45 -8.13 -11.26
CA THR A 124 3.97 -8.83 -10.07
C THR A 124 5.05 -8.85 -8.98
N THR A 125 6.31 -9.10 -9.36
CA THR A 125 7.45 -9.09 -8.44
C THR A 125 7.60 -7.72 -7.76
N ILE A 126 7.62 -6.63 -8.54
CA ILE A 126 7.79 -5.27 -8.01
C ILE A 126 6.58 -4.87 -7.16
N LEU A 127 5.36 -5.19 -7.58
CA LEU A 127 4.14 -4.90 -6.82
C LEU A 127 4.14 -5.63 -5.46
N CYS A 128 4.46 -6.92 -5.42
CA CYS A 128 4.55 -7.68 -4.17
C CYS A 128 5.69 -7.16 -3.27
N ALA A 129 6.86 -6.88 -3.86
CA ALA A 129 8.00 -6.36 -3.12
C ALA A 129 7.72 -4.96 -2.54
N SER A 130 7.16 -4.04 -3.32
CA SER A 130 6.80 -2.69 -2.84
C SER A 130 5.72 -2.72 -1.76
N GLY A 131 4.71 -3.58 -1.90
CA GLY A 131 3.69 -3.79 -0.89
C GLY A 131 4.28 -4.29 0.43
N SER A 132 5.15 -5.29 0.39
CA SER A 132 5.83 -5.81 1.58
C SER A 132 6.85 -4.82 2.15
N ALA A 133 7.57 -4.09 1.26
CA ALA A 133 8.65 -3.19 1.67
C ALA A 133 8.16 -1.89 2.30
N ILE A 134 7.04 -1.30 1.92
CA ILE A 134 6.67 0.07 2.29
C ILE A 134 5.43 0.11 3.18
N CYS A 135 4.24 0.17 2.62
CA CYS A 135 3.02 0.41 3.40
C CYS A 135 1.82 -0.44 2.96
N GLY A 136 2.10 -1.62 2.45
CA GLY A 136 1.04 -2.55 2.09
C GLY A 136 0.29 -2.15 0.82
N ALA A 137 -1.03 -2.15 0.90
CA ALA A 137 -1.89 -1.87 -0.24
C ALA A 137 -1.64 -0.49 -0.87
N ALA A 138 -1.37 0.55 -0.07
CA ALA A 138 -1.07 1.88 -0.59
C ALA A 138 0.19 1.92 -1.47
N ALA A 139 1.24 1.15 -1.11
CA ALA A 139 2.45 1.04 -1.92
C ALA A 139 2.19 0.29 -3.24
N VAL A 140 1.39 -0.78 -3.20
CA VAL A 140 0.97 -1.50 -4.41
C VAL A 140 0.23 -0.57 -5.36
N LEU A 141 -0.73 0.21 -4.83
CA LEU A 141 -1.51 1.18 -5.59
C LEU A 141 -0.66 2.31 -6.18
N GLY A 142 0.31 2.83 -5.39
CA GLY A 142 1.26 3.84 -5.88
C GLY A 142 2.17 3.30 -6.98
N THR A 143 2.56 2.04 -6.91
CA THR A 143 3.44 1.37 -7.86
C THR A 143 2.73 0.99 -9.17
N GLU A 144 1.45 0.62 -9.08
CA GLU A 144 0.64 0.20 -10.24
C GLU A 144 0.69 1.20 -11.40
N PRO A 145 0.37 2.50 -11.23
CA PRO A 145 0.37 3.45 -12.33
C PRO A 145 1.78 3.75 -12.90
N VAL A 146 2.83 3.57 -12.11
CA VAL A 146 4.23 3.73 -12.58
C VAL A 146 4.62 2.59 -13.50
N LEU A 147 4.24 1.37 -13.17
CA LEU A 147 4.46 0.17 -13.99
C LEU A 147 3.47 0.05 -15.14
N ASN A 148 2.34 0.76 -15.08
CA ASN A 148 1.16 0.52 -15.93
C ASN A 148 0.73 -0.95 -15.86
N ALA A 149 0.73 -1.50 -14.65
CA ALA A 149 0.48 -2.91 -14.40
C ALA A 149 -0.98 -3.29 -14.69
N LYS A 150 -1.21 -4.57 -15.01
CA LYS A 150 -2.56 -5.06 -15.24
C LYS A 150 -3.32 -5.20 -13.92
N PRO A 151 -4.63 -4.85 -13.83
CA PRO A 151 -5.41 -4.85 -12.59
C PRO A 151 -5.35 -6.15 -11.79
N TYR A 152 -5.33 -7.31 -12.46
CA TYR A 152 -5.23 -8.60 -11.78
C TYR A 152 -3.89 -8.80 -11.04
N LYS A 153 -2.77 -8.23 -11.53
CA LYS A 153 -1.47 -8.29 -10.86
C LYS A 153 -1.49 -7.44 -9.58
N THR A 154 -2.11 -6.27 -9.65
CA THR A 154 -2.37 -5.41 -8.49
C THR A 154 -3.20 -6.13 -7.44
N ALA A 155 -4.29 -6.79 -7.86
CA ALA A 155 -5.13 -7.57 -6.96
C ALA A 155 -4.38 -8.74 -6.30
N ILE A 156 -3.50 -9.43 -7.03
CA ILE A 156 -2.63 -10.48 -6.47
C ILE A 156 -1.69 -9.91 -5.41
N ALA A 157 -0.99 -8.81 -5.72
CA ALA A 157 -0.07 -8.18 -4.78
C ALA A 157 -0.78 -7.68 -3.51
N VAL A 158 -1.96 -7.06 -3.65
CA VAL A 158 -2.78 -6.66 -2.49
C VAL A 158 -3.19 -7.88 -1.67
N SER A 159 -3.57 -8.99 -2.30
CA SER A 159 -3.94 -10.21 -1.59
C SER A 159 -2.80 -10.78 -0.76
N THR A 160 -1.54 -10.70 -1.25
CA THR A 160 -0.37 -11.12 -0.45
C THR A 160 -0.17 -10.22 0.77
N VAL A 161 -0.33 -8.90 0.61
CA VAL A 161 -0.24 -7.93 1.71
C VAL A 161 -1.31 -8.18 2.77
N VAL A 162 -2.55 -8.43 2.34
CA VAL A 162 -3.67 -8.72 3.26
C VAL A 162 -3.39 -9.98 4.06
N LEU A 163 -2.99 -11.07 3.38
CA LEU A 163 -2.73 -12.35 4.02
C LEU A 163 -1.63 -12.23 5.09
N PHE A 164 -0.46 -11.73 4.72
CA PHE A 164 0.69 -11.66 5.63
C PHE A 164 0.55 -10.50 6.63
N GLY A 165 -0.11 -9.41 6.26
CA GLY A 165 -0.43 -8.32 7.18
C GLY A 165 -1.37 -8.76 8.29
N THR A 166 -2.45 -9.49 7.96
CA THR A 166 -3.36 -10.04 8.95
C THR A 166 -2.67 -11.11 9.81
N ALA A 167 -1.89 -12.01 9.20
CA ALA A 167 -1.13 -13.00 9.96
C ALA A 167 -0.18 -12.34 10.96
N SER A 168 0.54 -11.29 10.55
CA SER A 168 1.47 -10.57 11.43
C SER A 168 0.78 -9.93 12.64
N MET A 169 -0.45 -9.46 12.49
CA MET A 169 -1.22 -8.86 13.59
C MET A 169 -1.46 -9.84 14.75
N PHE A 170 -1.49 -11.15 14.48
CA PHE A 170 -1.61 -12.19 15.49
C PHE A 170 -0.25 -12.75 15.93
N ILE A 171 0.68 -12.92 14.99
CA ILE A 171 2.00 -13.48 15.25
C ILE A 171 2.82 -12.58 16.18
N TYR A 172 2.85 -11.27 15.97
CA TYR A 172 3.67 -10.33 16.74
C TYR A 172 3.26 -10.24 18.21
N PRO A 173 1.97 -10.06 18.57
CA PRO A 173 1.56 -10.11 19.97
C PRO A 173 1.81 -11.46 20.62
N THR A 174 1.69 -12.55 19.88
CA THR A 174 2.01 -13.90 20.38
C THR A 174 3.50 -14.02 20.70
N LEU A 175 4.39 -13.64 19.79
CA LEU A 175 5.84 -13.64 20.01
C LEU A 175 6.26 -12.71 21.18
N TYR A 176 5.56 -11.59 21.35
CA TYR A 176 5.78 -10.67 22.45
C TYR A 176 5.39 -11.30 23.79
N ARG A 177 4.20 -11.91 23.88
CA ARG A 177 3.69 -12.54 25.10
C ARG A 177 4.42 -13.82 25.50
N THR A 178 4.91 -14.58 24.53
CA THR A 178 5.69 -15.82 24.79
C THR A 178 7.14 -15.53 25.22
N GLY A 179 7.54 -14.26 25.25
CA GLY A 179 8.88 -13.85 25.66
C GLY A 179 9.96 -14.03 24.58
N VAL A 180 9.61 -14.47 23.37
CA VAL A 180 10.57 -14.58 22.25
C VAL A 180 11.19 -13.22 21.91
N LEU A 181 10.42 -12.14 22.09
CA LEU A 181 10.84 -10.75 21.84
C LEU A 181 11.22 -9.98 23.13
N CYS A 182 11.40 -10.66 24.27
CA CYS A 182 11.73 -10.04 25.57
C CYS A 182 13.06 -9.26 25.56
N ALA A 183 13.93 -9.52 24.59
CA ALA A 183 15.20 -8.82 24.44
C ALA A 183 15.04 -7.39 23.84
N LEU A 184 13.87 -7.01 23.37
CA LEU A 184 13.57 -5.68 22.84
C LEU A 184 12.94 -4.80 23.93
N ASP A 185 13.49 -3.61 24.14
CA ASP A 185 12.81 -2.59 24.94
C ASP A 185 11.57 -2.04 24.22
N ARG A 186 10.76 -1.20 24.92
CA ARG A 186 9.51 -0.65 24.33
C ARG A 186 9.75 0.12 23.04
N GLN A 187 10.81 0.92 22.94
CA GLN A 187 11.12 1.70 21.74
C GLN A 187 11.60 0.81 20.60
N GLN A 188 12.47 -0.17 20.90
CA GLN A 188 12.90 -1.18 19.93
C GLN A 188 11.72 -1.98 19.41
N MET A 189 10.79 -2.38 20.29
CA MET A 189 9.59 -3.11 19.91
C MET A 189 8.64 -2.25 19.05
N ALA A 190 8.52 -0.95 19.34
CA ALA A 190 7.75 -0.03 18.52
C ALA A 190 8.37 0.14 17.12
N ILE A 191 9.69 0.31 17.03
CA ILE A 191 10.41 0.38 15.75
C ILE A 191 10.26 -0.94 15.00
N PHE A 192 10.50 -2.08 15.64
CA PHE A 192 10.31 -3.40 15.03
C PHE A 192 8.90 -3.56 14.45
N THR A 193 7.88 -3.30 15.25
CA THR A 193 6.48 -3.44 14.84
C THR A 193 6.12 -2.49 13.71
N GLY A 194 6.49 -1.21 13.80
CA GLY A 194 6.20 -0.19 12.78
C GLY A 194 6.93 -0.43 11.47
N SER A 195 8.20 -0.85 11.53
CA SER A 195 9.05 -1.06 10.36
C SER A 195 8.80 -2.39 9.63
N THR A 196 8.09 -3.35 10.21
CA THR A 196 7.96 -4.68 9.61
C THR A 196 6.54 -5.09 9.28
N LEU A 197 5.50 -4.60 9.97
CA LEU A 197 4.13 -4.85 9.58
C LEU A 197 3.74 -4.10 8.29
N HIS A 198 2.74 -4.61 7.57
CA HIS A 198 2.39 -4.13 6.24
C HIS A 198 1.58 -2.81 6.27
N GLU A 199 0.54 -2.70 7.08
CA GLU A 199 -0.36 -1.55 7.11
C GLU A 199 -0.46 -0.91 8.50
N VAL A 200 -0.83 0.37 8.56
CA VAL A 200 -1.03 1.10 9.82
C VAL A 200 -2.09 0.42 10.69
N ALA A 201 -3.17 -0.09 10.09
CA ALA A 201 -4.21 -0.80 10.82
C ALA A 201 -3.67 -2.06 11.52
N HIS A 202 -2.80 -2.83 10.83
CA HIS A 202 -2.17 -4.00 11.43
C HIS A 202 -1.18 -3.63 12.54
N VAL A 203 -0.45 -2.51 12.38
CA VAL A 203 0.47 -2.00 13.42
C VAL A 203 -0.28 -1.62 14.68
N VAL A 204 -1.34 -0.83 14.55
CA VAL A 204 -2.19 -0.42 15.68
C VAL A 204 -2.89 -1.63 16.31
N GLY A 205 -3.40 -2.54 15.48
CA GLY A 205 -4.04 -3.77 15.94
C GLY A 205 -3.07 -4.66 16.75
N ALA A 206 -1.85 -4.88 16.24
CA ALA A 206 -0.82 -5.64 16.94
C ALA A 206 -0.38 -4.96 18.24
N GLY A 207 -0.12 -3.64 18.21
CA GLY A 207 0.28 -2.89 19.41
C GLY A 207 -0.79 -2.92 20.51
N ASN A 208 -2.06 -2.72 20.16
CA ASN A 208 -3.16 -2.85 21.11
C ASN A 208 -3.31 -4.28 21.66
N ALA A 209 -3.08 -5.30 20.83
CA ALA A 209 -3.10 -6.69 21.27
C ALA A 209 -1.91 -7.05 22.19
N MET A 210 -0.83 -6.27 22.21
CA MET A 210 0.26 -6.35 23.19
C MET A 210 -0.07 -5.66 24.53
N ASN A 211 -1.27 -5.04 24.65
CA ASN A 211 -1.73 -4.28 25.80
C ASN A 211 -0.84 -3.06 26.16
N ASP A 212 -0.19 -2.46 25.16
CA ASP A 212 0.64 -1.27 25.32
C ASP A 212 0.24 -0.19 24.30
N THR A 213 -0.58 0.77 24.73
CA THR A 213 -1.09 1.86 23.88
C THR A 213 0.00 2.84 23.47
N ILE A 214 1.05 3.02 24.30
CA ILE A 214 2.19 3.87 23.98
C ILE A 214 3.01 3.23 22.88
N LEU A 215 3.27 1.91 22.98
CA LEU A 215 3.93 1.15 21.94
C LEU A 215 3.13 1.19 20.63
N ALA A 216 1.81 1.00 20.69
CA ALA A 216 0.95 1.07 19.51
C ALA A 216 1.03 2.43 18.81
N GLY A 217 0.99 3.53 19.57
CA GLY A 217 1.13 4.89 19.06
C GLY A 217 2.51 5.13 18.41
N SER A 218 3.59 4.78 19.11
CA SER A 218 4.96 4.93 18.61
C SER A 218 5.21 4.09 17.36
N ALA A 219 4.75 2.84 17.34
CA ALA A 219 4.86 1.98 16.17
C ALA A 219 4.07 2.52 14.95
N ALA A 220 2.89 3.11 15.18
CA ALA A 220 2.12 3.75 14.12
C ALA A 220 2.88 4.94 13.52
N ILE A 221 3.55 5.76 14.36
CA ILE A 221 4.36 6.88 13.88
C ILE A 221 5.56 6.37 13.05
N VAL A 222 6.27 5.32 13.51
CA VAL A 222 7.35 4.68 12.71
C VAL A 222 6.82 4.26 11.35
N LYS A 223 5.65 3.61 11.31
CA LYS A 223 5.01 3.22 10.04
C LYS A 223 4.71 4.41 9.14
N MET A 224 4.35 5.56 9.69
CA MET A 224 4.09 6.77 8.90
C MET A 224 5.35 7.28 8.19
N ILE A 225 6.55 7.21 8.81
CA ILE A 225 7.80 7.56 8.13
C ILE A 225 8.04 6.67 6.91
N ARG A 226 7.81 5.37 7.06
CA ARG A 226 7.99 4.42 5.97
C ARG A 226 7.10 4.75 4.75
N ILE A 227 5.93 5.35 4.98
CA ILE A 227 5.06 5.83 3.89
C ILE A 227 5.73 6.97 3.11
N ILE A 228 6.53 7.83 3.77
CA ILE A 228 7.26 8.91 3.08
C ILE A 228 8.29 8.35 2.09
N LEU A 229 8.90 7.20 2.41
CA LEU A 229 9.82 6.52 1.49
C LEU A 229 9.15 6.03 0.20
N LEU A 230 7.82 6.01 0.14
CA LEU A 230 7.09 5.71 -1.08
C LEU A 230 7.44 6.71 -2.20
N ALA A 231 7.53 8.00 -1.90
CA ALA A 231 7.81 9.02 -2.90
C ALA A 231 9.17 8.83 -3.59
N PRO A 232 10.32 8.79 -2.88
CA PRO A 232 11.61 8.54 -3.51
C PRO A 232 11.67 7.18 -4.21
N PHE A 233 11.01 6.15 -3.67
CA PHE A 233 10.90 4.84 -4.33
C PHE A 233 10.18 4.94 -5.69
N LEU A 234 9.03 5.61 -5.76
CA LEU A 234 8.27 5.76 -7.00
C LEU A 234 9.01 6.60 -8.05
N ILE A 235 9.74 7.63 -7.60
CA ILE A 235 10.60 8.43 -8.46
C ILE A 235 11.71 7.54 -9.06
N LEU A 236 12.44 6.83 -8.21
CA LEU A 236 13.51 5.92 -8.65
C LEU A 236 12.96 4.84 -9.60
N LEU A 237 11.82 4.23 -9.25
CA LEU A 237 11.19 3.22 -10.09
C LEU A 237 10.78 3.79 -11.46
N SER A 238 10.26 5.02 -11.50
CA SER A 238 9.89 5.70 -12.74
C SER A 238 11.12 5.87 -13.67
N PHE A 239 12.26 6.28 -13.11
CA PHE A 239 13.53 6.37 -13.86
C PHE A 239 13.98 5.02 -14.40
N LEU A 240 13.93 3.96 -13.57
CA LEU A 240 14.37 2.61 -13.97
C LEU A 240 13.46 2.00 -15.06
N VAL A 241 12.16 2.28 -15.01
CA VAL A 241 11.20 1.82 -16.03
C VAL A 241 11.38 2.58 -17.33
N SER A 242 11.59 3.90 -17.27
CA SER A 242 11.82 4.74 -18.44
C SER A 242 13.10 4.35 -19.18
N LYS A 243 14.21 4.11 -18.47
CA LYS A 243 15.51 3.73 -19.05
C LYS A 243 15.46 2.39 -19.80
N LYS A 244 14.65 1.43 -19.32
CA LYS A 244 14.52 0.11 -19.97
C LYS A 244 13.74 0.16 -21.29
N ASN A 245 12.86 1.14 -21.45
CA ASN A 245 12.05 1.29 -22.67
C ASN A 245 12.80 2.03 -23.81
N ASN A 246 13.97 2.61 -23.53
CA ASN A 246 14.86 3.26 -24.51
C ASN A 246 16.31 2.82 -24.29
N PRO A 247 16.73 1.62 -24.78
CA PRO A 247 18.12 1.16 -24.64
C PRO A 247 19.12 1.99 -25.46
N ASP A 248 18.69 2.56 -26.59
CA ASP A 248 19.59 3.12 -27.63
C ASP A 248 19.75 4.65 -27.59
N GLY A 249 19.28 5.36 -26.57
CA GLY A 249 19.51 6.82 -26.49
C GLY A 249 19.01 7.63 -27.70
N SER A 250 18.32 7.02 -28.67
CA SER A 250 17.73 7.70 -29.82
C SER A 250 16.59 8.58 -29.34
N ILE A 251 16.77 9.87 -29.45
CA ILE A 251 15.75 10.90 -29.24
C ILE A 251 14.77 10.77 -30.40
N ASP A 252 13.83 9.86 -30.28
CA ASP A 252 12.65 9.85 -31.14
C ASP A 252 11.84 11.12 -30.83
N THR A 253 11.99 12.11 -31.67
CA THR A 253 11.36 13.43 -31.59
C THR A 253 9.83 13.41 -31.66
N HIS A 254 9.21 12.23 -31.87
CA HIS A 254 7.75 12.05 -31.92
C HIS A 254 7.14 11.23 -30.78
N SER A 255 7.97 10.65 -29.88
CA SER A 255 7.49 9.99 -28.67
C SER A 255 7.98 10.78 -27.46
N SER A 256 7.18 11.74 -27.02
CA SER A 256 7.37 12.54 -25.79
C SER A 256 7.36 11.63 -24.55
N LYS A 257 8.31 10.71 -24.41
CA LYS A 257 8.59 9.96 -23.17
C LYS A 257 9.66 10.69 -22.37
N ARG A 258 9.33 11.93 -21.95
CA ARG A 258 10.06 12.58 -20.87
C ARG A 258 10.03 11.64 -19.67
N THR A 259 11.17 11.47 -19.03
CA THR A 259 11.30 10.93 -17.68
C THR A 259 10.44 11.80 -16.77
N PHE A 260 9.18 11.42 -16.60
CA PHE A 260 8.20 12.28 -15.96
C PHE A 260 7.99 11.75 -14.56
N ILE A 261 8.40 12.54 -13.57
CA ILE A 261 7.99 12.28 -12.19
C ILE A 261 6.46 12.25 -12.20
N PRO A 262 5.82 11.14 -11.77
CA PRO A 262 4.37 11.05 -11.80
C PRO A 262 3.75 12.21 -11.01
N TRP A 263 2.86 12.99 -11.61
CA TRP A 263 2.27 14.19 -10.99
C TRP A 263 1.65 13.92 -9.62
N PHE A 264 1.09 12.73 -9.43
CA PHE A 264 0.48 12.33 -8.17
C PHE A 264 1.52 12.16 -7.04
N VAL A 265 2.78 11.86 -7.36
CA VAL A 265 3.89 11.81 -6.38
C VAL A 265 4.25 13.22 -5.94
N ILE A 266 4.28 14.17 -6.88
CA ILE A 266 4.47 15.60 -6.55
C ILE A 266 3.32 16.08 -5.68
N GLY A 267 2.07 15.72 -6.04
CA GLY A 267 0.88 16.02 -5.23
C GLY A 267 0.96 15.45 -3.81
N PHE A 268 1.44 14.21 -3.66
CA PHE A 268 1.64 13.58 -2.36
C PHE A 268 2.66 14.34 -1.49
N LEU A 269 3.81 14.69 -2.05
CA LEU A 269 4.83 15.48 -1.34
C LEU A 269 4.34 16.89 -1.00
N ALA A 270 3.65 17.53 -1.92
CA ALA A 270 3.04 18.84 -1.68
C ALA A 270 2.00 18.78 -0.54
N ALA A 271 1.18 17.74 -0.48
CA ALA A 271 0.21 17.55 0.60
C ALA A 271 0.90 17.41 1.97
N ILE A 272 2.02 16.67 2.06
CA ILE A 272 2.82 16.56 3.29
C ILE A 272 3.36 17.93 3.71
N ILE A 273 3.94 18.68 2.76
CA ILE A 273 4.51 20.01 3.04
C ILE A 273 3.42 20.98 3.49
N ILE A 274 2.30 21.04 2.78
CA ILE A 274 1.17 21.91 3.12
C ILE A 274 0.63 21.57 4.51
N ASN A 275 0.42 20.28 4.82
CA ASN A 275 -0.06 19.84 6.12
C ASN A 275 0.93 20.10 7.26
N SER A 276 2.22 20.24 6.94
CA SER A 276 3.28 20.53 7.92
C SER A 276 3.40 22.02 8.24
N ILE A 277 3.11 22.88 7.26
CA ILE A 277 3.29 24.35 7.37
C ILE A 277 1.99 25.02 7.82
N VAL A 278 0.85 24.58 7.27
CA VAL A 278 -0.46 25.17 7.57
C VAL A 278 -1.09 24.46 8.76
N PRO A 279 -1.38 25.18 9.85
CA PRO A 279 -2.04 24.60 11.03
C PRO A 279 -3.53 24.39 10.74
N PHE A 280 -3.86 23.34 10.00
CA PHE A 280 -5.26 22.99 9.74
C PHE A 280 -5.96 22.54 11.02
N PRO A 281 -7.22 22.94 11.23
CA PRO A 281 -8.05 22.37 12.27
C PRO A 281 -8.15 20.84 12.10
N ASN A 282 -8.02 20.09 13.20
CA ASN A 282 -8.10 18.63 13.16
C ASN A 282 -9.37 18.08 12.45
N ALA A 283 -10.48 18.83 12.52
CA ALA A 283 -11.71 18.47 11.84
C ALA A 283 -11.56 18.49 10.30
N VAL A 284 -10.81 19.46 9.76
CA VAL A 284 -10.54 19.59 8.32
C VAL A 284 -9.65 18.44 7.85
N VAL A 285 -8.53 18.17 8.55
CA VAL A 285 -7.62 17.07 8.21
C VAL A 285 -8.36 15.73 8.23
N LYS A 286 -9.12 15.45 9.29
CA LYS A 286 -9.96 14.23 9.37
C LYS A 286 -11.03 14.17 8.28
N GLY A 287 -11.57 15.31 7.85
CA GLY A 287 -12.49 15.38 6.72
C GLY A 287 -11.81 14.97 5.41
N ILE A 288 -10.63 15.51 5.13
CA ILE A 288 -9.80 15.16 3.97
C ILE A 288 -9.43 13.66 4.00
N GLU A 289 -8.95 13.16 5.15
CA GLU A 289 -8.60 11.76 5.33
C GLU A 289 -9.76 10.79 5.05
N ARG A 290 -10.98 11.16 5.49
CA ARG A 290 -12.19 10.35 5.24
C ARG A 290 -12.58 10.36 3.76
N ALA A 291 -12.54 11.52 3.13
CA ALA A 291 -12.82 11.67 1.70
C ALA A 291 -11.81 10.89 0.85
N ASP A 292 -10.53 11.01 1.19
CA ASP A 292 -9.43 10.28 0.58
C ASP A 292 -9.59 8.77 0.73
N ALA A 293 -9.84 8.28 1.95
CA ALA A 293 -10.07 6.86 2.21
C ALA A 293 -11.26 6.31 1.39
N PHE A 294 -12.31 7.10 1.22
CA PHE A 294 -13.46 6.73 0.38
C PHE A 294 -13.08 6.67 -1.10
N ALA A 295 -12.36 7.67 -1.61
CA ALA A 295 -11.88 7.71 -3.00
C ALA A 295 -10.96 6.51 -3.32
N LEU A 296 -10.04 6.19 -2.42
CA LEU A 296 -9.16 5.02 -2.55
C LEU A 296 -9.95 3.70 -2.48
N THR A 297 -11.00 3.61 -1.65
CA THR A 297 -11.88 2.44 -1.59
C THR A 297 -12.64 2.26 -2.91
N MET A 298 -13.13 3.35 -3.53
CA MET A 298 -13.73 3.32 -4.86
C MET A 298 -12.73 2.82 -5.91
N ALA A 299 -11.50 3.34 -5.87
CA ALA A 299 -10.44 2.93 -6.79
C ALA A 299 -10.09 1.43 -6.64
N MET A 300 -9.98 0.94 -5.40
CA MET A 300 -9.75 -0.48 -5.10
C MET A 300 -10.88 -1.36 -5.60
N THR A 301 -12.12 -0.94 -5.39
CA THR A 301 -13.30 -1.63 -5.92
C THR A 301 -13.25 -1.71 -7.45
N ALA A 302 -12.90 -0.60 -8.12
CA ALA A 302 -12.78 -0.58 -9.58
C ALA A 302 -11.68 -1.53 -10.08
N ILE A 303 -10.51 -1.57 -9.42
CA ILE A 303 -9.44 -2.54 -9.71
C ILE A 303 -9.95 -3.97 -9.52
N GLY A 304 -10.72 -4.22 -8.46
CA GLY A 304 -11.37 -5.51 -8.24
C GLY A 304 -12.31 -5.90 -9.39
N ILE A 305 -13.16 -4.97 -9.85
CA ILE A 305 -14.07 -5.19 -10.98
C ILE A 305 -13.31 -5.46 -12.30
N GLU A 306 -12.16 -4.83 -12.51
CA GLU A 306 -11.30 -5.08 -13.67
C GLU A 306 -10.50 -6.40 -13.56
N SER A 307 -10.45 -7.00 -12.37
CA SER A 307 -9.67 -8.21 -12.10
C SER A 307 -10.41 -9.47 -12.51
N ASN A 308 -9.72 -10.37 -13.22
CA ASN A 308 -10.26 -11.66 -13.68
C ASN A 308 -9.73 -12.79 -12.80
N PHE A 309 -10.63 -13.50 -12.12
CA PHE A 309 -10.29 -14.62 -11.23
C PHE A 309 -9.52 -15.75 -11.93
N ARG A 310 -9.83 -16.01 -13.23
CA ARG A 310 -9.09 -17.00 -14.00
C ARG A 310 -7.61 -16.63 -14.10
N LYS A 311 -7.30 -15.35 -14.36
CA LYS A 311 -5.91 -14.84 -14.41
C LYS A 311 -5.26 -14.84 -13.04
N PHE A 312 -6.02 -14.55 -11.98
CA PHE A 312 -5.58 -14.66 -10.61
C PHE A 312 -5.17 -16.11 -10.28
N LYS A 313 -6.01 -17.09 -10.63
CA LYS A 313 -5.72 -18.53 -10.46
C LYS A 313 -4.50 -18.98 -11.28
N GLN A 314 -4.31 -18.44 -12.49
CA GLN A 314 -3.15 -18.74 -13.35
C GLN A 314 -1.82 -18.23 -12.78
N ALA A 315 -1.82 -17.17 -11.97
CA ALA A 315 -0.62 -16.69 -11.29
C ALA A 315 -0.08 -17.70 -10.26
N GLY A 316 -0.95 -18.62 -9.79
CA GLY A 316 -0.58 -19.71 -8.90
C GLY A 316 -0.08 -19.25 -7.52
N ALA A 317 0.68 -20.13 -6.85
CA ALA A 317 1.20 -19.90 -5.51
C ALA A 317 2.47 -19.03 -5.46
N LYS A 318 3.15 -18.82 -6.58
CA LYS A 318 4.46 -18.15 -6.61
C LYS A 318 4.48 -16.75 -5.98
N PRO A 319 3.50 -15.83 -6.23
CA PRO A 319 3.47 -14.53 -5.56
C PRO A 319 3.33 -14.64 -4.04
N PHE A 320 2.58 -15.64 -3.57
CA PHE A 320 2.40 -15.90 -2.14
C PHE A 320 3.66 -16.48 -1.50
N ILE A 321 4.42 -17.34 -2.22
CA ILE A 321 5.72 -17.84 -1.78
C ILE A 321 6.73 -16.68 -1.69
N LEU A 322 6.77 -15.80 -2.70
CA LEU A 322 7.58 -14.59 -2.65
C LEU A 322 7.24 -13.78 -1.39
N ALA A 323 5.96 -13.49 -1.16
CA ALA A 323 5.52 -12.69 -0.01
C ALA A 323 5.82 -13.39 1.33
N ALA A 324 5.72 -14.74 1.40
CA ALA A 324 6.10 -15.51 2.59
C ALA A 324 7.59 -15.36 2.91
N ILE A 325 8.45 -15.44 1.91
CA ILE A 325 9.89 -15.26 2.08
C ILE A 325 10.20 -13.85 2.57
N LEU A 326 9.55 -12.83 1.96
CA LEU A 326 9.71 -11.43 2.37
C LEU A 326 9.17 -11.20 3.79
N PHE A 327 8.10 -11.87 4.18
CA PHE A 327 7.53 -11.79 5.52
C PHE A 327 8.49 -12.37 6.58
N VAL A 328 9.07 -13.54 6.33
CA VAL A 328 10.09 -14.13 7.21
C VAL A 328 11.32 -13.23 7.30
N TRP A 329 11.75 -12.64 6.18
CA TRP A 329 12.84 -11.67 6.14
C TRP A 329 12.54 -10.43 6.99
N LEU A 330 11.34 -9.88 6.87
CA LEU A 330 10.88 -8.73 7.66
C LEU A 330 10.95 -9.02 9.16
N ILE A 331 10.51 -10.20 9.61
CA ILE A 331 10.59 -10.60 11.02
C ILE A 331 12.05 -10.73 11.44
N GLY A 332 12.85 -11.50 10.69
CA GLY A 332 14.23 -11.79 11.07
C GLY A 332 15.14 -10.57 11.06
N VAL A 333 15.20 -9.87 9.91
CA VAL A 333 16.04 -8.68 9.77
C VAL A 333 15.52 -7.53 10.63
N GLY A 334 14.20 -7.34 10.69
CA GLY A 334 13.60 -6.32 11.54
C GLY A 334 13.95 -6.51 13.01
N TYR A 335 13.91 -7.77 13.52
CA TYR A 335 14.34 -8.09 14.87
C TYR A 335 15.83 -7.78 15.09
N LEU A 336 16.70 -8.19 14.17
CA LEU A 336 18.14 -7.92 14.29
C LEU A 336 18.45 -6.41 14.29
N LEU A 337 17.82 -5.66 13.40
CA LEU A 337 18.00 -4.21 13.36
C LEU A 337 17.47 -3.53 14.63
N ALA A 338 16.30 -3.93 15.12
CA ALA A 338 15.74 -3.37 16.36
C ALA A 338 16.63 -3.71 17.56
N ARG A 339 17.19 -4.93 17.63
CA ARG A 339 17.99 -5.37 18.75
C ARG A 339 19.39 -4.76 18.78
N TYR A 340 20.06 -4.65 17.64
CA TYR A 340 21.46 -4.28 17.59
C TYR A 340 21.71 -2.86 17.04
N LEU A 341 20.98 -2.46 16.00
CA LEU A 341 21.21 -1.17 15.36
C LEU A 341 20.57 -0.02 16.12
N VAL A 342 19.36 -0.20 16.63
CA VAL A 342 18.66 0.86 17.38
C VAL A 342 19.46 1.35 18.59
N PRO A 343 20.02 0.48 19.46
CA PRO A 343 20.87 0.95 20.56
C PRO A 343 22.15 1.64 20.10
N ALA A 344 22.73 1.22 18.98
CA ALA A 344 23.95 1.81 18.45
C ALA A 344 23.75 3.22 17.85
N LEU A 345 22.51 3.59 17.53
CA LEU A 345 22.14 4.89 16.96
C LEU A 345 21.52 5.85 17.99
N ARG A 346 21.35 5.44 19.23
CA ARG A 346 20.94 6.27 20.37
C ARG A 346 22.14 7.02 20.93
#